data_7e9e7e73fe64505b850d85a53924195e
#
_entry.id   7e9e7e73fe64505b850d85a53924195e
#
_cell.length_a   1.000
_cell.length_b   1.000
_cell.length_c   1.000
_cell.angle_alpha   90.00
_cell.angle_beta   90.00
_cell.angle_gamma   90.00
#
_symmetry.space_group_name_H-M   'P 1'
#
loop_
_entity.id
_entity.type
_entity.pdbx_description
1 polymer ?
#
loop_
_entity_poly.entity_id
_entity_poly.type
_entity_poly.pdbx_seq_one_letter_code
_entity_poly.pdbx_strand_id
1 'polypeptide(L)'
;VASIRAARGLNLTAPSWPQEAALRMLMNNLDQDVAERPEDLVVYGGTGRAARDWPSYHALVRTLSTLRDDETMLVQSGRPVGVFRTHEWAPRVLLANSNLVPDWATWPEFRRLEALGLTMYGQMTAGSWIYIGTQGILQGTYETFAAVAAKRFGGSLAGTLTLTAGCGGMGGAQPLAVTMNGGVCLVIDVDPARLRRRVQTRYLDTITSTVDDAVAQAMQAKASRQALSIGVVGNAATLVPELLRRGVPVDIVTDQTSAHDPLSYVPEGIDPDDAPDYAAKKPDEFTDRARASMAKHVEAMVGFLDAGAEVFDYGNSIRGEAQLGGFERAFAFPGFVPAYIRPLFCEGKGPFRWAALSGDPADIAATDRAILDLFPDNDSLARWIRLAGERVAFQGLPARICWLGYGERDLAGLRFNEMVARGELQAPIVIGRDHLDCGSVASPYRETEGMRDGSDAIADWPLLNALLNTASGASWVSLHHGGGVGIGRSIHAGQVCVADGTPLAAQKIERVLTNDPGMGVIRHVDAGYESAASVAEARGVRIPMSESGPASSGPKSERIEPTRQDGASVARSPARADASAEISES
;
A
#
# COMPACT_ATOMS: atom_id res chain seq x y z
N VAL A 1 -4.10 -28.78 -2.63
CA VAL A 1 -3.43 -28.11 -1.50
C VAL A 1 -4.49 -27.84 -0.45
N ALA A 2 -4.26 -28.25 0.82
CA ALA A 2 -5.20 -27.93 1.90
C ALA A 2 -5.34 -26.40 2.03
N SER A 3 -6.57 -25.92 2.23
CA SER A 3 -6.83 -24.48 2.41
C SER A 3 -6.05 -23.98 3.64
N ILE A 4 -5.20 -22.96 3.44
CA ILE A 4 -4.47 -22.31 4.55
C ILE A 4 -5.46 -21.40 5.27
N ARG A 5 -5.55 -21.55 6.60
CA ARG A 5 -6.31 -20.65 7.46
C ARG A 5 -5.54 -20.39 8.76
N ALA A 6 -5.54 -19.14 9.22
CA ALA A 6 -4.98 -18.79 10.51
C ALA A 6 -5.76 -19.45 11.65
N ALA A 7 -5.05 -19.91 12.68
CA ALA A 7 -5.68 -20.32 13.94
C ALA A 7 -6.43 -19.13 14.57
N ARG A 8 -7.47 -19.44 15.36
CA ARG A 8 -8.34 -18.44 16.01
C ARG A 8 -8.47 -18.74 17.50
N GLY A 9 -8.71 -17.71 18.31
CA GLY A 9 -8.91 -17.85 19.76
C GLY A 9 -7.58 -17.90 20.55
N LEU A 10 -7.63 -18.39 21.77
CA LEU A 10 -6.54 -18.31 22.76
C LEU A 10 -5.48 -19.43 22.67
N ASN A 11 -5.71 -20.47 21.88
CA ASN A 11 -4.78 -21.59 21.80
C ASN A 11 -3.51 -21.21 21.04
N LEU A 12 -2.38 -21.20 21.73
CA LEU A 12 -1.07 -20.97 21.14
C LEU A 12 -0.53 -22.23 20.45
N THR A 13 0.06 -22.04 19.28
CA THR A 13 0.86 -23.05 18.55
C THR A 13 2.33 -22.67 18.49
N ALA A 14 2.66 -21.46 18.97
CA ALA A 14 4.00 -20.92 19.15
C ALA A 14 4.28 -20.62 20.64
N PRO A 15 5.55 -20.39 21.05
CA PRO A 15 5.91 -20.20 22.46
C PRO A 15 5.22 -19.03 23.15
N SER A 16 4.97 -17.91 22.41
CA SER A 16 4.30 -16.73 22.96
C SER A 16 3.53 -15.97 21.87
N TRP A 17 2.78 -14.93 22.26
CA TRP A 17 1.91 -14.18 21.38
C TRP A 17 2.62 -13.44 20.22
N PRO A 18 3.82 -12.85 20.39
CA PRO A 18 4.50 -12.20 19.25
C PRO A 18 4.80 -13.17 18.10
N GLN A 19 5.25 -14.40 18.40
CA GLN A 19 5.51 -15.43 17.40
C GLN A 19 4.20 -15.99 16.82
N GLU A 20 3.23 -16.28 17.68
CA GLU A 20 1.91 -16.75 17.27
C GLU A 20 1.21 -15.74 16.34
N ALA A 21 1.31 -14.45 16.67
CA ALA A 21 0.74 -13.39 15.85
C ALA A 21 1.39 -13.35 14.46
N ALA A 22 2.72 -13.42 14.36
CA ALA A 22 3.42 -13.48 13.09
C ALA A 22 3.03 -14.71 12.28
N LEU A 23 2.90 -15.87 12.93
CA LEU A 23 2.45 -17.12 12.32
C LEU A 23 1.02 -17.00 11.77
N ARG A 24 0.08 -16.51 12.60
CA ARG A 24 -1.31 -16.32 12.18
C ARG A 24 -1.44 -15.32 11.03
N MET A 25 -0.70 -14.23 11.08
CA MET A 25 -0.73 -13.21 10.03
C MET A 25 -0.10 -13.70 8.72
N LEU A 26 0.98 -14.49 8.76
CA LEU A 26 1.53 -15.18 7.60
C LEU A 26 0.48 -16.10 6.96
N MET A 27 -0.22 -16.91 7.78
CA MET A 27 -1.28 -17.81 7.31
C MET A 27 -2.51 -17.04 6.80
N ASN A 28 -2.89 -15.94 7.48
CA ASN A 28 -4.00 -15.08 7.05
C ASN A 28 -3.74 -14.43 5.69
N ASN A 29 -2.49 -14.05 5.40
CA ASN A 29 -2.11 -13.54 4.08
C ASN A 29 -2.40 -14.53 2.95
N LEU A 30 -2.38 -15.82 3.24
CA LEU A 30 -2.60 -16.91 2.28
C LEU A 30 -3.98 -17.56 2.41
N ASP A 31 -4.86 -17.03 3.27
CA ASP A 31 -6.26 -17.44 3.31
C ASP A 31 -6.92 -17.17 1.96
N GLN A 32 -7.72 -18.12 1.47
CA GLN A 32 -8.42 -18.01 0.18
C GLN A 32 -9.36 -16.80 0.09
N ASP A 33 -9.84 -16.30 1.25
CA ASP A 33 -10.68 -15.10 1.31
C ASP A 33 -9.84 -13.81 1.18
N VAL A 34 -8.52 -13.90 1.40
CA VAL A 34 -7.56 -12.78 1.40
C VAL A 34 -6.70 -12.77 0.14
N ALA A 35 -6.00 -13.86 -0.15
CA ALA A 35 -5.04 -13.95 -1.24
C ALA A 35 -5.71 -14.04 -2.62
N GLU A 36 -5.00 -13.55 -3.64
CA GLU A 36 -5.42 -13.67 -5.04
C GLU A 36 -5.15 -15.08 -5.59
N ARG A 37 -3.97 -15.65 -5.33
CA ARG A 37 -3.55 -17.00 -5.74
C ARG A 37 -2.73 -17.67 -4.62
N PRO A 38 -3.38 -18.17 -3.56
CA PRO A 38 -2.69 -18.77 -2.41
C PRO A 38 -1.87 -20.00 -2.78
N GLU A 39 -2.25 -20.74 -3.82
CA GLU A 39 -1.50 -21.89 -4.36
C GLU A 39 -0.11 -21.51 -4.89
N ASP A 40 0.08 -20.28 -5.35
CA ASP A 40 1.34 -19.70 -5.81
C ASP A 40 2.03 -18.84 -4.75
N LEU A 41 1.50 -18.81 -3.51
CA LEU A 41 1.90 -17.93 -2.41
C LEU A 41 1.70 -16.44 -2.73
N VAL A 42 0.92 -16.10 -3.76
CA VAL A 42 0.65 -14.74 -4.20
C VAL A 42 -0.53 -14.17 -3.43
N VAL A 43 -0.26 -13.07 -2.74
CA VAL A 43 -1.23 -12.38 -1.89
C VAL A 43 -2.02 -11.34 -2.70
N TYR A 44 -1.33 -10.40 -3.36
CA TYR A 44 -1.95 -9.38 -4.21
C TYR A 44 -0.94 -8.75 -5.18
N GLY A 45 -1.45 -7.88 -6.07
CA GLY A 45 -0.62 -7.05 -6.96
C GLY A 45 0.14 -7.84 -8.02
N GLY A 46 -0.49 -8.89 -8.56
CA GLY A 46 0.04 -9.71 -9.63
C GLY A 46 1.03 -10.77 -9.15
N THR A 47 2.14 -10.39 -8.50
CA THR A 47 3.21 -11.30 -8.08
C THR A 47 3.69 -11.11 -6.64
N GLY A 48 3.02 -10.26 -5.84
CA GLY A 48 3.39 -9.99 -4.45
C GLY A 48 3.17 -11.21 -3.54
N ARG A 49 4.26 -11.78 -3.01
CA ARG A 49 4.26 -13.04 -2.25
C ARG A 49 4.45 -12.85 -0.76
N ALA A 50 3.90 -13.77 0.03
CA ALA A 50 4.11 -13.88 1.48
C ALA A 50 5.36 -14.70 1.85
N ALA A 51 5.76 -15.64 1.00
CA ALA A 51 6.96 -16.46 1.13
C ALA A 51 7.54 -16.74 -0.26
N ARG A 52 8.86 -17.01 -0.35
CA ARG A 52 9.56 -17.19 -1.62
C ARG A 52 9.04 -18.39 -2.40
N ASP A 53 8.89 -19.51 -1.71
CA ASP A 53 8.46 -20.82 -2.22
C ASP A 53 7.83 -21.65 -1.08
N TRP A 54 7.23 -22.77 -1.41
CA TRP A 54 6.61 -23.66 -0.43
C TRP A 54 7.59 -24.21 0.62
N PRO A 55 8.82 -24.65 0.27
CA PRO A 55 9.83 -25.01 1.27
C PRO A 55 10.12 -23.89 2.27
N SER A 56 10.23 -22.64 1.80
CA SER A 56 10.41 -21.46 2.65
C SER A 56 9.21 -21.20 3.56
N TYR A 57 7.99 -21.28 3.01
CA TYR A 57 6.76 -21.18 3.81
C TYR A 57 6.72 -22.20 4.95
N HIS A 58 6.98 -23.46 4.65
CA HIS A 58 7.01 -24.49 5.69
C HIS A 58 8.14 -24.29 6.71
N ALA A 59 9.28 -23.76 6.30
CA ALA A 59 10.37 -23.41 7.21
C ALA A 59 9.99 -22.22 8.11
N LEU A 60 9.32 -21.19 7.57
CA LEU A 60 8.79 -20.06 8.34
C LEU A 60 7.82 -20.55 9.43
N VAL A 61 6.85 -21.38 9.04
CA VAL A 61 5.87 -21.95 9.98
C VAL A 61 6.56 -22.74 11.10
N ARG A 62 7.46 -23.67 10.76
CA ARG A 62 8.20 -24.46 11.78
C ARG A 62 9.05 -23.59 12.70
N THR A 63 9.72 -22.59 12.14
CA THR A 63 10.60 -21.70 12.95
C THR A 63 9.76 -20.86 13.90
N LEU A 64 8.68 -20.23 13.43
CA LEU A 64 7.80 -19.41 14.27
C LEU A 64 7.18 -20.24 15.40
N SER A 65 6.83 -21.52 15.15
CA SER A 65 6.28 -22.42 16.16
C SER A 65 7.27 -22.81 17.25
N THR A 66 8.55 -22.54 17.11
CA THR A 66 9.60 -22.92 18.06
C THR A 66 10.52 -21.77 18.49
N LEU A 67 10.34 -20.57 17.89
CA LEU A 67 11.17 -19.39 18.12
C LEU A 67 10.99 -18.89 19.56
N ARG A 68 12.09 -18.76 20.30
CA ARG A 68 12.04 -18.29 21.69
C ARG A 68 11.90 -16.77 21.81
N ASP A 69 11.54 -16.30 23.00
CA ASP A 69 11.34 -14.86 23.26
C ASP A 69 12.63 -14.04 23.24
N ASP A 70 13.80 -14.69 23.33
CA ASP A 70 15.12 -14.08 23.20
C ASP A 70 15.78 -14.33 21.84
N GLU A 71 15.02 -14.77 20.84
CA GLU A 71 15.51 -15.06 19.48
C GLU A 71 14.85 -14.17 18.43
N THR A 72 15.61 -13.89 17.38
CA THR A 72 15.13 -13.17 16.19
C THR A 72 15.40 -14.00 14.95
N MET A 73 14.36 -14.26 14.17
CA MET A 73 14.46 -14.89 12.86
C MET A 73 14.73 -13.82 11.78
N LEU A 74 15.70 -14.10 10.91
CA LEU A 74 16.00 -13.28 9.73
C LEU A 74 15.35 -13.88 8.49
N VAL A 75 14.66 -13.06 7.71
CA VAL A 75 13.97 -13.46 6.49
C VAL A 75 14.47 -12.61 5.32
N GLN A 76 15.11 -13.26 4.36
CA GLN A 76 15.62 -12.62 3.14
C GLN A 76 14.72 -13.00 1.96
N SER A 77 14.01 -12.02 1.43
CA SER A 77 13.07 -12.21 0.30
C SER A 77 12.22 -13.47 0.47
N GLY A 78 11.46 -13.53 1.57
CA GLY A 78 10.52 -14.60 1.90
C GLY A 78 11.12 -15.94 2.31
N ARG A 79 12.45 -16.03 2.49
CA ARG A 79 13.14 -17.23 2.95
C ARG A 79 13.75 -17.01 4.34
N PRO A 80 13.45 -17.85 5.36
CA PRO A 80 14.13 -17.78 6.64
C PRO A 80 15.57 -18.27 6.45
N VAL A 81 16.53 -17.41 6.81
CA VAL A 81 17.96 -17.65 6.55
C VAL A 81 18.78 -17.85 7.81
N GLY A 82 18.23 -17.48 8.97
CA GLY A 82 18.93 -17.66 10.24
C GLY A 82 18.08 -17.25 11.44
N VAL A 83 18.45 -17.78 12.60
CA VAL A 83 17.90 -17.41 13.91
C VAL A 83 19.07 -17.03 14.80
N PHE A 84 18.99 -15.88 15.44
CA PHE A 84 20.02 -15.39 16.33
C PHE A 84 19.44 -15.08 17.70
N ARG A 85 20.24 -15.31 18.72
CA ARG A 85 19.90 -14.87 20.07
C ARG A 85 20.02 -13.35 20.15
N THR A 86 18.95 -12.73 20.61
CA THR A 86 18.84 -11.30 20.86
C THR A 86 18.41 -11.04 22.31
N HIS A 87 17.27 -10.42 22.52
CA HIS A 87 16.68 -10.18 23.83
C HIS A 87 15.17 -9.96 23.70
N GLU A 88 14.42 -9.96 24.80
CA GLU A 88 12.95 -9.85 24.82
C GLU A 88 12.40 -8.57 24.16
N TRP A 89 13.17 -7.49 24.13
CA TRP A 89 12.79 -6.25 23.47
C TRP A 89 12.97 -6.28 21.95
N ALA A 90 13.84 -7.13 21.43
CA ALA A 90 14.10 -7.21 20.01
C ALA A 90 12.89 -7.73 19.24
N PRO A 91 12.73 -7.35 17.97
CA PRO A 91 11.76 -7.98 17.07
C PRO A 91 11.96 -9.49 16.99
N ARG A 92 10.86 -10.23 16.92
CA ARG A 92 10.92 -11.69 16.70
C ARG A 92 11.28 -12.01 15.25
N VAL A 93 10.96 -11.12 14.31
CA VAL A 93 11.27 -11.29 12.88
C VAL A 93 11.79 -9.99 12.29
N LEU A 94 12.85 -10.09 11.50
CA LEU A 94 13.34 -9.04 10.64
C LEU A 94 13.29 -9.51 9.19
N LEU A 95 12.60 -8.74 8.34
CA LEU A 95 12.39 -9.07 6.93
C LEU A 95 13.05 -8.03 6.03
N ALA A 96 13.75 -8.49 4.99
CA ALA A 96 14.23 -7.66 3.91
C ALA A 96 13.81 -8.28 2.57
N ASN A 97 13.02 -7.56 1.78
CA ASN A 97 12.42 -8.10 0.57
C ASN A 97 12.81 -7.28 -0.67
N SER A 98 13.26 -7.95 -1.72
CA SER A 98 13.50 -7.39 -3.06
C SER A 98 14.54 -6.27 -3.13
N ASN A 99 15.29 -5.99 -2.06
CA ASN A 99 16.26 -4.90 -2.06
C ASN A 99 17.46 -5.22 -2.96
N LEU A 100 17.70 -4.35 -3.93
CA LEU A 100 18.83 -4.40 -4.86
C LEU A 100 19.67 -3.15 -4.70
N VAL A 101 20.97 -3.27 -5.01
CA VAL A 101 21.87 -2.12 -5.11
C VAL A 101 21.38 -1.23 -6.28
N PRO A 102 21.40 0.12 -6.16
CA PRO A 102 20.67 1.01 -7.07
C PRO A 102 20.88 0.76 -8.57
N ASP A 103 22.12 0.58 -9.03
CA ASP A 103 22.41 0.34 -10.45
C ASP A 103 21.86 -0.99 -10.98
N TRP A 104 21.57 -1.95 -10.09
CA TRP A 104 20.95 -3.24 -10.39
C TRP A 104 19.44 -3.27 -10.07
N ALA A 105 18.88 -2.19 -9.58
CA ALA A 105 17.47 -2.10 -9.23
C ALA A 105 16.57 -1.93 -10.46
N THR A 106 16.63 -2.89 -11.38
CA THR A 106 15.87 -2.93 -12.63
C THR A 106 15.02 -4.20 -12.72
N TRP A 107 13.91 -4.13 -13.46
CA TRP A 107 13.05 -5.30 -13.67
C TRP A 107 13.79 -6.49 -14.33
N PRO A 108 14.62 -6.31 -15.37
CA PRO A 108 15.37 -7.43 -15.97
C PRO A 108 16.25 -8.15 -14.95
N GLU A 109 17.03 -7.40 -14.14
CA GLU A 109 17.89 -8.00 -13.12
C GLU A 109 17.08 -8.65 -12.00
N PHE A 110 16.02 -8.00 -11.54
CA PHE A 110 15.13 -8.59 -10.53
C PHE A 110 14.58 -9.95 -11.00
N ARG A 111 14.05 -10.03 -12.23
CA ARG A 111 13.51 -11.27 -12.79
C ARG A 111 14.57 -12.35 -12.99
N ARG A 112 15.77 -11.97 -13.40
CA ARG A 112 16.90 -12.91 -13.48
C ARG A 112 17.19 -13.54 -12.13
N LEU A 113 17.23 -12.74 -11.07
CA LEU A 113 17.46 -13.21 -9.70
C LEU A 113 16.28 -14.02 -9.15
N GLU A 114 15.05 -13.64 -9.48
CA GLU A 114 13.84 -14.37 -9.11
C GLU A 114 13.83 -15.76 -9.77
N ALA A 115 14.15 -15.84 -11.06
CA ALA A 115 14.25 -17.12 -11.78
C ALA A 115 15.33 -18.04 -11.22
N LEU A 116 16.40 -17.49 -10.64
CA LEU A 116 17.43 -18.25 -9.91
C LEU A 116 17.01 -18.63 -8.48
N GLY A 117 15.81 -18.25 -8.03
CA GLY A 117 15.31 -18.50 -6.69
C GLY A 117 16.02 -17.71 -5.58
N LEU A 118 16.67 -16.59 -5.92
CA LEU A 118 17.47 -15.77 -4.99
C LEU A 118 16.65 -14.63 -4.34
N THR A 119 15.56 -14.23 -4.95
CA THR A 119 14.67 -13.17 -4.47
C THR A 119 13.21 -13.52 -4.73
N MET A 120 12.31 -12.73 -4.19
CA MET A 120 10.89 -12.72 -4.51
C MET A 120 10.36 -11.29 -4.48
N TYR A 121 9.27 -11.02 -5.18
CA TYR A 121 8.57 -9.74 -5.05
C TYR A 121 7.73 -9.75 -3.76
N GLY A 122 8.35 -9.34 -2.67
CA GLY A 122 7.71 -9.22 -1.35
C GLY A 122 7.01 -7.88 -1.21
N GLN A 123 5.99 -7.65 -2.06
CA GLN A 123 5.29 -6.38 -2.17
C GLN A 123 4.66 -5.97 -0.83
N MET A 124 5.16 -4.87 -0.25
CA MET A 124 4.58 -4.17 0.89
C MET A 124 4.03 -5.10 1.99
N THR A 125 2.75 -4.96 2.30
CA THR A 125 2.05 -5.73 3.34
C THR A 125 1.92 -7.23 3.05
N ALA A 126 2.07 -7.67 1.81
CA ALA A 126 2.16 -9.10 1.48
C ALA A 126 3.43 -9.73 2.03
N GLY A 127 4.60 -9.12 1.76
CA GLY A 127 5.90 -9.60 2.21
C GLY A 127 6.18 -9.37 3.69
N SER A 128 5.42 -8.52 4.37
CA SER A 128 5.52 -8.24 5.82
C SER A 128 4.41 -8.87 6.65
N TRP A 129 3.53 -9.65 6.03
CA TRP A 129 2.47 -10.39 6.71
C TRP A 129 1.49 -9.51 7.50
N ILE A 130 1.15 -8.36 6.95
CA ILE A 130 0.17 -7.44 7.54
C ILE A 130 -0.93 -7.04 6.56
N TYR A 131 -1.00 -7.68 5.41
CA TYR A 131 -2.13 -7.53 4.49
C TYR A 131 -3.38 -8.17 5.08
N ILE A 132 -4.48 -7.44 5.06
CA ILE A 132 -5.77 -7.84 5.66
C ILE A 132 -6.89 -7.88 4.62
N GLY A 133 -6.55 -8.08 3.36
CA GLY A 133 -7.50 -8.04 2.25
C GLY A 133 -7.77 -6.61 1.75
N THR A 134 -8.71 -6.48 0.82
CA THR A 134 -9.10 -5.19 0.21
C THR A 134 -9.56 -4.16 1.25
N GLN A 135 -10.08 -4.61 2.41
CA GLN A 135 -10.43 -3.73 3.54
C GLN A 135 -9.25 -2.88 4.03
N GLY A 136 -8.00 -3.35 3.85
CA GLY A 136 -6.80 -2.65 4.32
C GLY A 136 -6.43 -1.40 3.53
N ILE A 137 -6.93 -1.23 2.31
CA ILE A 137 -6.71 -0.04 1.47
C ILE A 137 -7.94 0.87 1.42
N LEU A 138 -9.11 0.34 1.78
CA LEU A 138 -10.39 1.02 1.58
C LEU A 138 -10.44 2.39 2.27
N GLN A 139 -9.92 2.50 3.49
CA GLN A 139 -9.99 3.75 4.23
C GLN A 139 -9.15 4.87 3.59
N GLY A 140 -7.91 4.58 3.18
CA GLY A 140 -7.08 5.57 2.46
C GLY A 140 -7.72 6.01 1.15
N THR A 141 -8.37 5.09 0.44
CA THR A 141 -9.14 5.38 -0.77
C THR A 141 -10.37 6.23 -0.45
N TYR A 142 -11.10 5.90 0.62
CA TYR A 142 -12.23 6.69 1.11
C TYR A 142 -11.81 8.12 1.46
N GLU A 143 -10.72 8.30 2.22
CA GLU A 143 -10.21 9.62 2.60
C GLU A 143 -9.76 10.45 1.37
N THR A 144 -9.15 9.80 0.38
CA THR A 144 -8.78 10.46 -0.87
C THR A 144 -10.01 11.01 -1.58
N PHE A 145 -11.06 10.20 -1.74
CA PHE A 145 -12.31 10.66 -2.37
C PHE A 145 -13.08 11.65 -1.50
N ALA A 146 -12.99 11.56 -0.17
CA ALA A 146 -13.56 12.57 0.73
C ALA A 146 -12.83 13.92 0.58
N ALA A 147 -11.50 13.90 0.43
CA ALA A 147 -10.71 15.11 0.17
C ALA A 147 -11.01 15.72 -1.21
N VAL A 148 -11.19 14.87 -2.25
CA VAL A 148 -11.66 15.30 -3.58
C VAL A 148 -13.04 15.97 -3.46
N ALA A 149 -13.97 15.32 -2.76
CA ALA A 149 -15.32 15.84 -2.53
C ALA A 149 -15.29 17.21 -1.83
N ALA A 150 -14.49 17.34 -0.78
CA ALA A 150 -14.35 18.59 -0.03
C ALA A 150 -13.75 19.72 -0.90
N LYS A 151 -12.72 19.39 -1.68
CA LYS A 151 -11.99 20.38 -2.49
C LYS A 151 -12.76 20.83 -3.74
N ARG A 152 -13.55 19.94 -4.37
CA ARG A 152 -14.11 20.17 -5.71
C ARG A 152 -15.64 20.10 -5.78
N PHE A 153 -16.31 19.41 -4.85
CA PHE A 153 -17.72 19.06 -4.97
C PHE A 153 -18.55 19.40 -3.71
N GLY A 154 -18.10 20.34 -2.89
CA GLY A 154 -18.86 20.82 -1.72
C GLY A 154 -19.04 19.78 -0.61
N GLY A 155 -18.14 18.80 -0.50
CA GLY A 155 -18.10 17.82 0.59
C GLY A 155 -18.84 16.51 0.31
N SER A 156 -19.39 16.31 -0.89
CA SER A 156 -20.06 15.07 -1.29
C SER A 156 -19.85 14.77 -2.76
N LEU A 157 -19.72 13.49 -3.13
CA LEU A 157 -19.68 13.04 -4.53
C LEU A 157 -21.07 12.77 -5.12
N ALA A 158 -22.16 13.10 -4.39
CA ALA A 158 -23.51 12.88 -4.89
C ALA A 158 -23.81 13.66 -6.19
N GLY A 159 -24.10 12.93 -7.27
CA GLY A 159 -24.32 13.50 -8.60
C GLY A 159 -23.03 13.63 -9.43
N THR A 160 -21.94 13.00 -9.01
CA THR A 160 -20.70 12.89 -9.80
C THR A 160 -20.52 11.47 -10.33
N LEU A 161 -19.77 11.34 -11.44
CA LEU A 161 -19.32 10.08 -12.02
C LEU A 161 -17.80 9.98 -11.93
N THR A 162 -17.31 8.96 -11.23
CA THR A 162 -15.91 8.57 -11.21
C THR A 162 -15.66 7.43 -12.19
N LEU A 163 -14.68 7.59 -13.06
CA LEU A 163 -14.16 6.55 -13.95
C LEU A 163 -12.82 6.06 -13.41
N THR A 164 -12.68 4.74 -13.28
CA THR A 164 -11.42 4.11 -12.88
C THR A 164 -11.22 2.76 -13.57
N ALA A 165 -10.00 2.22 -13.51
CA ALA A 165 -9.70 0.89 -14.00
C ALA A 165 -8.88 0.10 -12.99
N GLY A 166 -8.98 -1.25 -13.07
CA GLY A 166 -8.36 -2.18 -12.14
C GLY A 166 -9.23 -2.46 -10.91
N CYS A 167 -9.64 -3.72 -10.77
CA CYS A 167 -10.53 -4.18 -9.69
C CYS A 167 -9.94 -5.36 -8.89
N GLY A 168 -8.61 -5.45 -8.85
CA GLY A 168 -7.84 -6.43 -8.08
C GLY A 168 -7.85 -6.15 -6.58
N GLY A 169 -6.88 -6.70 -5.84
CA GLY A 169 -6.77 -6.55 -4.38
C GLY A 169 -6.80 -5.11 -3.90
N MET A 170 -6.10 -4.22 -4.61
CA MET A 170 -6.00 -2.79 -4.28
C MET A 170 -7.11 -1.97 -4.96
N GLY A 171 -7.20 -2.04 -6.28
CA GLY A 171 -8.18 -1.26 -7.07
C GLY A 171 -9.63 -1.57 -6.74
N GLY A 172 -9.91 -2.79 -6.27
CA GLY A 172 -11.25 -3.20 -5.86
C GLY A 172 -11.84 -2.42 -4.67
N ALA A 173 -11.04 -1.61 -3.98
CA ALA A 173 -11.54 -0.69 -2.94
C ALA A 173 -12.22 0.56 -3.51
N GLN A 174 -11.87 0.98 -4.72
CA GLN A 174 -12.34 2.25 -5.27
C GLN A 174 -13.86 2.34 -5.44
N PRO A 175 -14.55 1.31 -6.00
CA PRO A 175 -16.01 1.40 -6.17
C PRO A 175 -16.76 1.65 -4.86
N LEU A 176 -16.39 0.91 -3.78
CA LEU A 176 -16.99 1.11 -2.47
C LEU A 176 -16.64 2.48 -1.87
N ALA A 177 -15.39 2.92 -1.98
CA ALA A 177 -14.95 4.22 -1.47
C ALA A 177 -15.71 5.38 -2.12
N VAL A 178 -15.93 5.33 -3.43
CA VAL A 178 -16.73 6.33 -4.16
C VAL A 178 -18.18 6.32 -3.69
N THR A 179 -18.81 5.14 -3.58
CA THR A 179 -20.22 5.04 -3.15
C THR A 179 -20.41 5.42 -1.68
N MET A 180 -19.43 5.15 -0.79
CA MET A 180 -19.44 5.63 0.60
C MET A 180 -19.34 7.16 0.70
N ASN A 181 -18.80 7.84 -0.32
CA ASN A 181 -18.79 9.29 -0.46
C ASN A 181 -20.00 9.83 -1.25
N GLY A 182 -20.97 8.96 -1.62
CA GLY A 182 -22.22 9.32 -2.29
C GLY A 182 -22.15 9.37 -3.81
N GLY A 183 -21.01 9.03 -4.43
CA GLY A 183 -20.77 9.12 -5.87
C GLY A 183 -21.20 7.90 -6.67
N VAL A 184 -21.15 8.04 -7.99
CA VAL A 184 -21.26 6.94 -8.95
C VAL A 184 -19.87 6.53 -9.40
N CYS A 185 -19.58 5.22 -9.43
CA CYS A 185 -18.30 4.69 -9.92
C CYS A 185 -18.53 3.76 -11.12
N LEU A 186 -17.82 4.02 -12.20
CA LEU A 186 -17.68 3.10 -13.33
C LEU A 186 -16.27 2.53 -13.29
N VAL A 187 -16.14 1.22 -13.04
CA VAL A 187 -14.85 0.53 -12.97
C VAL A 187 -14.68 -0.46 -14.13
N ILE A 188 -13.53 -0.39 -14.78
CA ILE A 188 -13.15 -1.26 -15.89
C ILE A 188 -12.13 -2.28 -15.37
N ASP A 189 -12.31 -3.57 -15.68
CA ASP A 189 -11.28 -4.60 -15.48
C ASP A 189 -11.31 -5.61 -16.63
N VAL A 190 -10.15 -6.09 -17.04
CA VAL A 190 -10.03 -7.12 -18.09
C VAL A 190 -10.48 -8.49 -17.59
N ASP A 191 -10.43 -8.74 -16.29
CA ASP A 191 -10.75 -10.03 -15.68
C ASP A 191 -12.15 -10.03 -15.05
N PRO A 192 -13.12 -10.75 -15.65
CA PRO A 192 -14.47 -10.85 -15.11
C PRO A 192 -14.52 -11.54 -13.73
N ALA A 193 -13.54 -12.36 -13.39
CA ALA A 193 -13.51 -13.01 -12.08
C ALA A 193 -13.21 -12.02 -10.96
N ARG A 194 -12.34 -11.03 -11.19
CA ARG A 194 -12.08 -9.94 -10.26
C ARG A 194 -13.33 -9.12 -9.97
N LEU A 195 -14.07 -8.73 -11.01
CA LEU A 195 -15.34 -7.99 -10.84
C LEU A 195 -16.36 -8.82 -10.05
N ARG A 196 -16.57 -10.09 -10.42
CA ARG A 196 -17.47 -10.99 -9.67
C ARG A 196 -17.09 -11.12 -8.19
N ARG A 197 -15.77 -11.26 -7.90
CA ARG A 197 -15.29 -11.31 -6.51
C ARG A 197 -15.66 -10.03 -5.74
N ARG A 198 -15.60 -8.85 -6.37
CA ARG A 198 -15.97 -7.58 -5.70
C ARG A 198 -17.47 -7.48 -5.44
N VAL A 199 -18.30 -8.00 -6.32
CA VAL A 199 -19.74 -8.10 -6.06
C VAL A 199 -20.00 -9.06 -4.88
N GLN A 200 -19.39 -10.24 -4.88
CA GLN A 200 -19.53 -11.23 -3.80
C GLN A 200 -19.08 -10.69 -2.44
N THR A 201 -18.01 -9.90 -2.43
CA THR A 201 -17.45 -9.28 -1.22
C THR A 201 -18.06 -7.91 -0.90
N ARG A 202 -19.07 -7.46 -1.65
CA ARG A 202 -19.82 -6.20 -1.44
C ARG A 202 -19.01 -4.92 -1.62
N TYR A 203 -17.95 -4.98 -2.44
CA TYR A 203 -17.14 -3.82 -2.84
C TYR A 203 -17.62 -3.18 -4.15
N LEU A 204 -18.39 -3.92 -4.95
CA LEU A 204 -19.00 -3.50 -6.20
C LEU A 204 -20.49 -3.86 -6.17
N ASP A 205 -21.36 -2.96 -6.61
CA ASP A 205 -22.82 -3.18 -6.54
C ASP A 205 -23.30 -4.07 -7.69
N THR A 206 -22.82 -3.82 -8.93
CA THR A 206 -23.31 -4.55 -10.11
C THR A 206 -22.26 -4.65 -11.21
N ILE A 207 -22.49 -5.56 -12.17
CA ILE A 207 -21.69 -5.72 -13.39
C ILE A 207 -22.65 -5.68 -14.57
N THR A 208 -22.26 -4.96 -15.63
CA THR A 208 -23.01 -4.93 -16.90
C THR A 208 -22.31 -5.76 -17.97
N SER A 209 -23.07 -6.24 -18.93
CA SER A 209 -22.56 -7.00 -20.08
C SER A 209 -21.98 -6.13 -21.19
N THR A 210 -22.37 -4.85 -21.26
CA THR A 210 -21.95 -3.91 -22.30
C THR A 210 -21.54 -2.57 -21.70
N VAL A 211 -20.68 -1.84 -22.43
CA VAL A 211 -20.29 -0.47 -22.09
C VAL A 211 -21.49 0.48 -22.16
N ASP A 212 -22.39 0.25 -23.12
CA ASP A 212 -23.59 1.08 -23.30
C ASP A 212 -24.52 0.99 -22.10
N ASP A 213 -24.78 -0.22 -21.59
CA ASP A 213 -25.57 -0.42 -20.36
C ASP A 213 -24.88 0.19 -19.14
N ALA A 214 -23.54 0.06 -19.05
CA ALA A 214 -22.79 0.65 -17.95
C ALA A 214 -22.92 2.18 -17.93
N VAL A 215 -22.73 2.82 -19.08
CA VAL A 215 -22.86 4.28 -19.23
C VAL A 215 -24.31 4.72 -18.96
N ALA A 216 -25.30 4.01 -19.50
CA ALA A 216 -26.73 4.35 -19.26
C ALA A 216 -27.09 4.31 -17.76
N GLN A 217 -26.70 3.23 -17.06
CA GLN A 217 -26.92 3.10 -15.61
C GLN A 217 -26.16 4.15 -14.82
N ALA A 218 -24.91 4.42 -15.17
CA ALA A 218 -24.08 5.43 -14.51
C ALA A 218 -24.69 6.84 -14.66
N MET A 219 -25.16 7.19 -15.86
CA MET A 219 -25.79 8.48 -16.13
C MET A 219 -27.14 8.63 -15.41
N GLN A 220 -27.93 7.55 -15.33
CA GLN A 220 -29.18 7.54 -14.58
C GLN A 220 -28.91 7.75 -13.08
N ALA A 221 -27.97 7.00 -12.50
CA ALA A 221 -27.57 7.13 -11.09
C ALA A 221 -27.01 8.52 -10.78
N LYS A 222 -26.16 9.08 -11.67
CA LYS A 222 -25.63 10.45 -11.56
C LYS A 222 -26.76 11.49 -11.53
N ALA A 223 -27.70 11.40 -12.46
CA ALA A 223 -28.82 12.32 -12.56
C ALA A 223 -29.75 12.25 -11.34
N SER A 224 -30.00 11.06 -10.82
CA SER A 224 -30.80 10.85 -9.59
C SER A 224 -30.02 11.07 -8.30
N ARG A 225 -28.71 11.39 -8.36
CA ARG A 225 -27.80 11.56 -7.21
C ARG A 225 -27.73 10.31 -6.32
N GLN A 226 -27.94 9.15 -6.89
CA GLN A 226 -27.87 7.86 -6.21
C GLN A 226 -26.46 7.30 -6.28
N ALA A 227 -25.90 6.92 -5.13
CA ALA A 227 -24.62 6.20 -5.10
C ALA A 227 -24.78 4.81 -5.74
N LEU A 228 -23.92 4.50 -6.71
CA LEU A 228 -23.92 3.22 -7.41
C LEU A 228 -22.55 2.93 -8.00
N SER A 229 -22.08 1.71 -7.85
CA SER A 229 -20.85 1.24 -8.48
C SER A 229 -21.15 0.16 -9.54
N ILE A 230 -20.57 0.35 -10.73
CA ILE A 230 -20.85 -0.46 -11.92
C ILE A 230 -19.54 -0.96 -12.49
N GLY A 231 -19.40 -2.28 -12.60
CA GLY A 231 -18.27 -2.93 -13.28
C GLY A 231 -18.58 -3.24 -14.75
N VAL A 232 -17.58 -3.06 -15.60
CA VAL A 232 -17.63 -3.49 -17.00
C VAL A 232 -16.35 -4.21 -17.36
N VAL A 233 -16.48 -5.33 -18.08
CA VAL A 233 -15.33 -6.11 -18.56
C VAL A 233 -14.75 -5.45 -19.81
N GLY A 234 -13.45 -5.17 -19.80
CA GLY A 234 -12.75 -4.60 -20.95
C GLY A 234 -11.35 -4.10 -20.64
N ASN A 235 -10.64 -3.73 -21.69
CA ASN A 235 -9.30 -3.18 -21.58
C ASN A 235 -9.38 -1.65 -21.39
N ALA A 236 -8.72 -1.13 -20.37
CA ALA A 236 -8.75 0.30 -20.05
C ALA A 236 -8.14 1.16 -21.18
N ALA A 237 -7.08 0.68 -21.85
CA ALA A 237 -6.47 1.38 -22.99
C ALA A 237 -7.40 1.48 -24.21
N THR A 238 -8.45 0.68 -24.25
CA THR A 238 -9.50 0.74 -25.27
C THR A 238 -10.71 1.56 -24.79
N LEU A 239 -11.21 1.25 -23.58
CA LEU A 239 -12.49 1.80 -23.13
C LEU A 239 -12.38 3.23 -22.61
N VAL A 240 -11.28 3.63 -21.96
CA VAL A 240 -11.13 5.01 -21.46
C VAL A 240 -11.06 6.02 -22.64
N PRO A 241 -10.26 5.78 -23.70
CA PRO A 241 -10.31 6.61 -24.92
C PRO A 241 -11.68 6.62 -25.61
N GLU A 242 -12.38 5.48 -25.63
CA GLU A 242 -13.73 5.40 -26.22
C GLU A 242 -14.73 6.28 -25.46
N LEU A 243 -14.75 6.19 -24.12
CA LEU A 243 -15.64 7.01 -23.28
C LEU A 243 -15.37 8.51 -23.43
N LEU A 244 -14.09 8.91 -23.55
CA LEU A 244 -13.69 10.28 -23.84
C LEU A 244 -14.22 10.73 -25.21
N ARG A 245 -13.98 9.95 -26.27
CA ARG A 245 -14.44 10.25 -27.64
C ARG A 245 -15.98 10.34 -27.73
N ARG A 246 -16.69 9.56 -26.93
CA ARG A 246 -18.17 9.59 -26.83
C ARG A 246 -18.68 10.79 -26.05
N GLY A 247 -17.81 11.59 -25.42
CA GLY A 247 -18.19 12.74 -24.63
C GLY A 247 -18.96 12.37 -23.36
N VAL A 248 -18.69 11.20 -22.76
CA VAL A 248 -19.31 10.82 -21.48
C VAL A 248 -18.88 11.83 -20.41
N PRO A 249 -19.82 12.48 -19.70
CA PRO A 249 -19.52 13.55 -18.75
C PRO A 249 -19.01 12.98 -17.41
N VAL A 250 -17.75 12.54 -17.43
CA VAL A 250 -17.02 12.05 -16.25
C VAL A 250 -16.52 13.23 -15.44
N ASP A 251 -16.66 13.20 -14.12
CA ASP A 251 -16.23 14.28 -13.23
C ASP A 251 -14.87 13.99 -12.59
N ILE A 252 -14.56 12.70 -12.36
CA ILE A 252 -13.32 12.26 -11.72
C ILE A 252 -12.74 11.07 -12.50
N VAL A 253 -11.43 11.10 -12.77
CA VAL A 253 -10.72 9.98 -13.40
C VAL A 253 -9.50 9.59 -12.58
N THR A 254 -9.32 8.30 -12.34
CA THR A 254 -8.12 7.74 -11.73
C THR A 254 -7.85 6.32 -12.24
N ASP A 255 -6.79 5.66 -11.76
CA ASP A 255 -6.42 4.31 -12.20
C ASP A 255 -5.76 3.49 -11.10
N GLN A 256 -6.07 2.19 -11.08
CA GLN A 256 -5.44 1.18 -10.23
C GLN A 256 -5.19 -0.14 -10.97
N THR A 257 -4.92 -0.07 -12.26
CA THR A 257 -4.42 -1.23 -13.02
C THR A 257 -3.05 -1.68 -12.51
N SER A 258 -2.60 -2.88 -12.91
CA SER A 258 -1.30 -3.44 -12.49
C SER A 258 -0.12 -2.80 -13.24
N ALA A 259 -0.12 -1.48 -13.43
CA ALA A 259 0.87 -0.74 -14.21
C ALA A 259 2.27 -0.70 -13.58
N HIS A 260 2.40 -1.02 -12.29
CA HIS A 260 3.68 -1.07 -11.57
C HIS A 260 4.65 -2.14 -12.10
N ASP A 261 4.11 -3.16 -12.76
CA ASP A 261 4.85 -4.18 -13.50
C ASP A 261 4.27 -4.30 -14.92
N PRO A 262 5.01 -3.89 -15.96
CA PRO A 262 4.53 -3.96 -17.34
C PRO A 262 4.11 -5.36 -17.80
N LEU A 263 4.67 -6.45 -17.25
CA LEU A 263 4.23 -7.80 -17.56
C LEU A 263 2.90 -8.20 -16.88
N SER A 264 2.43 -7.37 -15.96
CA SER A 264 1.12 -7.56 -15.29
C SER A 264 0.00 -6.70 -15.88
N TYR A 265 0.32 -5.74 -16.77
CA TYR A 265 -0.66 -4.92 -17.47
C TYR A 265 -1.01 -5.57 -18.83
N VAL A 266 -2.25 -6.00 -18.99
CA VAL A 266 -2.70 -6.64 -20.24
C VAL A 266 -2.74 -5.62 -21.39
N PRO A 267 -1.91 -5.78 -22.45
CA PRO A 267 -1.90 -4.85 -23.57
C PRO A 267 -3.21 -4.87 -24.35
N GLU A 268 -3.53 -3.74 -25.01
CA GLU A 268 -4.65 -3.66 -25.95
C GLU A 268 -4.55 -4.73 -27.05
N GLY A 269 -5.67 -5.41 -27.33
CA GLY A 269 -5.76 -6.43 -28.38
C GLY A 269 -5.13 -7.79 -28.00
N ILE A 270 -4.76 -8.00 -26.73
CA ILE A 270 -4.37 -9.30 -26.20
C ILE A 270 -5.51 -9.84 -25.34
N ASP A 271 -5.85 -11.12 -25.56
CA ASP A 271 -6.78 -11.82 -24.68
C ASP A 271 -6.16 -11.97 -23.30
N PRO A 272 -6.86 -11.62 -22.20
CA PRO A 272 -6.35 -11.80 -20.85
C PRO A 272 -5.91 -13.23 -20.53
N ASP A 273 -6.55 -14.24 -21.09
CA ASP A 273 -6.20 -15.64 -20.89
C ASP A 273 -4.87 -16.02 -21.59
N ASP A 274 -4.54 -15.36 -22.69
CA ASP A 274 -3.30 -15.56 -23.46
C ASP A 274 -2.12 -14.70 -22.91
N ALA A 275 -2.41 -13.67 -22.15
CA ALA A 275 -1.43 -12.68 -21.70
C ALA A 275 -0.27 -13.29 -20.88
N PRO A 276 -0.49 -14.22 -19.91
CA PRO A 276 0.61 -14.82 -19.15
C PRO A 276 1.57 -15.62 -20.03
N ASP A 277 1.03 -16.41 -20.95
CA ASP A 277 1.82 -17.21 -21.89
C ASP A 277 2.62 -16.33 -22.86
N TYR A 278 2.03 -15.26 -23.34
CA TYR A 278 2.71 -14.30 -24.21
C TYR A 278 3.82 -13.56 -23.47
N ALA A 279 3.55 -13.06 -22.26
CA ALA A 279 4.54 -12.41 -21.42
C ALA A 279 5.75 -13.34 -21.11
N ALA A 280 5.49 -14.62 -20.84
CA ALA A 280 6.55 -15.60 -20.59
C ALA A 280 7.40 -15.90 -21.83
N LYS A 281 6.80 -15.98 -23.02
CA LYS A 281 7.50 -16.30 -24.28
C LYS A 281 8.23 -15.13 -24.90
N LYS A 282 7.71 -13.90 -24.73
CA LYS A 282 8.19 -12.68 -25.39
C LYS A 282 8.11 -11.46 -24.46
N PRO A 283 8.83 -11.46 -23.36
CA PRO A 283 8.72 -10.45 -22.29
C PRO A 283 8.99 -9.01 -22.78
N ASP A 284 9.98 -8.82 -23.65
CA ASP A 284 10.33 -7.49 -24.18
C ASP A 284 9.22 -6.95 -25.09
N GLU A 285 8.76 -7.77 -26.04
CA GLU A 285 7.65 -7.39 -26.94
C GLU A 285 6.35 -7.12 -26.16
N PHE A 286 6.07 -7.93 -25.14
CA PHE A 286 4.92 -7.72 -24.25
C PHE A 286 5.06 -6.39 -23.48
N THR A 287 6.23 -6.11 -22.92
CA THR A 287 6.51 -4.86 -22.20
C THR A 287 6.32 -3.64 -23.07
N ASP A 288 6.83 -3.65 -24.30
CA ASP A 288 6.67 -2.55 -25.24
C ASP A 288 5.20 -2.31 -25.60
N ARG A 289 4.43 -3.38 -25.83
CA ARG A 289 2.98 -3.29 -26.09
C ARG A 289 2.20 -2.81 -24.86
N ALA A 290 2.57 -3.26 -23.66
CA ALA A 290 1.95 -2.81 -22.42
C ALA A 290 2.20 -1.30 -22.21
N ARG A 291 3.42 -0.82 -22.42
CA ARG A 291 3.75 0.61 -22.35
C ARG A 291 3.01 1.45 -23.37
N ALA A 292 2.93 0.99 -24.63
CA ALA A 292 2.14 1.65 -25.65
C ALA A 292 0.64 1.74 -25.29
N SER A 293 0.10 0.70 -24.67
CA SER A 293 -1.29 0.67 -24.18
C SER A 293 -1.47 1.62 -22.98
N MET A 294 -0.54 1.64 -22.03
CA MET A 294 -0.55 2.60 -20.92
C MET A 294 -0.42 4.05 -21.41
N ALA A 295 0.36 4.31 -22.46
CA ALA A 295 0.44 5.63 -23.07
C ALA A 295 -0.92 6.09 -23.60
N LYS A 296 -1.65 5.25 -24.34
CA LYS A 296 -3.03 5.54 -24.80
C LYS A 296 -4.00 5.76 -23.64
N HIS A 297 -3.89 4.94 -22.60
CA HIS A 297 -4.74 5.05 -21.41
C HIS A 297 -4.54 6.41 -20.73
N VAL A 298 -3.28 6.77 -20.45
CA VAL A 298 -2.94 8.05 -19.79
C VAL A 298 -3.23 9.26 -20.70
N GLU A 299 -3.02 9.15 -22.02
CA GLU A 299 -3.44 10.18 -22.98
C GLU A 299 -4.94 10.49 -22.87
N ALA A 300 -5.78 9.46 -22.74
CA ALA A 300 -7.21 9.65 -22.54
C ALA A 300 -7.52 10.23 -21.15
N MET A 301 -6.81 9.85 -20.09
CA MET A 301 -6.94 10.48 -18.78
C MET A 301 -6.62 11.98 -18.85
N VAL A 302 -5.54 12.37 -19.56
CA VAL A 302 -5.20 13.78 -19.82
C VAL A 302 -6.28 14.46 -20.68
N GLY A 303 -6.88 13.76 -21.63
CA GLY A 303 -8.02 14.27 -22.39
C GLY A 303 -9.24 14.60 -21.51
N PHE A 304 -9.52 13.79 -20.49
CA PHE A 304 -10.55 14.11 -19.49
C PHE A 304 -10.15 15.30 -18.61
N LEU A 305 -8.87 15.43 -18.24
CA LEU A 305 -8.36 16.64 -17.56
C LEU A 305 -8.57 17.89 -18.39
N ASP A 306 -8.21 17.85 -19.67
CA ASP A 306 -8.39 18.96 -20.61
C ASP A 306 -9.89 19.30 -20.82
N ALA A 307 -10.78 18.31 -20.64
CA ALA A 307 -12.24 18.48 -20.64
C ALA A 307 -12.82 18.98 -19.31
N GLY A 308 -11.98 19.16 -18.26
CA GLY A 308 -12.38 19.73 -16.97
C GLY A 308 -12.67 18.73 -15.85
N ALA A 309 -12.44 17.45 -16.06
CA ALA A 309 -12.52 16.46 -14.98
C ALA A 309 -11.38 16.62 -13.96
N GLU A 310 -11.60 16.23 -12.72
CA GLU A 310 -10.55 16.04 -11.73
C GLU A 310 -9.81 14.73 -12.02
N VAL A 311 -8.50 14.80 -12.27
CA VAL A 311 -7.69 13.63 -12.63
C VAL A 311 -6.50 13.51 -11.69
N PHE A 312 -6.27 12.31 -11.16
CA PHE A 312 -5.11 12.03 -10.31
C PHE A 312 -4.64 10.58 -10.47
N ASP A 313 -3.33 10.37 -10.31
CA ASP A 313 -2.73 9.04 -10.22
C ASP A 313 -2.90 8.50 -8.80
N TYR A 314 -3.45 7.31 -8.67
CA TYR A 314 -3.58 6.64 -7.37
C TYR A 314 -2.33 5.82 -6.97
N GLY A 315 -1.22 5.97 -7.69
CA GLY A 315 0.09 5.48 -7.28
C GLY A 315 0.42 4.06 -7.70
N ASN A 316 0.15 3.72 -8.96
CA ASN A 316 0.54 2.45 -9.57
C ASN A 316 1.63 2.59 -10.64
N SER A 317 2.26 3.76 -10.77
CA SER A 317 3.29 4.09 -11.76
C SER A 317 2.82 4.16 -13.22
N ILE A 318 1.51 4.24 -13.48
CA ILE A 318 1.00 4.28 -14.85
C ILE A 318 1.55 5.48 -15.64
N ARG A 319 1.72 6.66 -15.00
CA ARG A 319 2.32 7.84 -15.63
C ARG A 319 3.76 7.59 -16.08
N GLY A 320 4.58 6.97 -15.22
CA GLY A 320 5.96 6.63 -15.55
C GLY A 320 6.08 5.63 -16.68
N GLU A 321 5.25 4.60 -16.71
CA GLU A 321 5.24 3.62 -17.80
C GLU A 321 4.66 4.21 -19.10
N ALA A 322 3.66 5.07 -19.01
CA ALA A 322 3.12 5.79 -20.17
C ALA A 322 4.15 6.74 -20.81
N GLN A 323 4.97 7.42 -19.99
CA GLN A 323 6.06 8.26 -20.48
C GLN A 323 7.12 7.41 -21.20
N LEU A 324 7.48 6.24 -20.64
CA LEU A 324 8.35 5.27 -21.32
C LEU A 324 7.72 4.71 -22.60
N GLY A 325 6.38 4.67 -22.68
CA GLY A 325 5.60 4.32 -23.86
C GLY A 325 5.49 5.44 -24.91
N GLY A 326 6.11 6.61 -24.68
CA GLY A 326 6.21 7.72 -25.62
C GLY A 326 5.19 8.84 -25.42
N PHE A 327 4.39 8.85 -24.33
CA PHE A 327 3.46 9.94 -24.06
C PHE A 327 4.11 10.99 -23.13
N GLU A 328 4.57 12.11 -23.70
CA GLU A 328 5.33 13.15 -22.99
C GLU A 328 4.52 13.87 -21.89
N ARG A 329 3.19 14.04 -22.09
CA ARG A 329 2.30 14.70 -21.12
C ARG A 329 1.83 13.80 -19.98
N ALA A 330 2.45 12.64 -19.76
CA ALA A 330 1.99 11.66 -18.78
C ALA A 330 1.89 12.22 -17.34
N PHE A 331 2.69 13.21 -16.98
CA PHE A 331 2.67 13.89 -15.69
C PHE A 331 1.88 15.22 -15.69
N ALA A 332 0.95 15.43 -16.63
CA ALA A 332 0.09 16.61 -16.65
C ALA A 332 -0.88 16.70 -15.46
N PHE A 333 -1.13 15.59 -14.77
CA PHE A 333 -1.92 15.52 -13.54
C PHE A 333 -1.07 14.98 -12.39
N PRO A 334 -1.36 15.40 -11.12
CA PRO A 334 -0.59 15.00 -9.94
C PRO A 334 -0.95 13.59 -9.48
N GLY A 335 -0.10 13.03 -8.60
CA GLY A 335 -0.47 11.92 -7.74
C GLY A 335 -1.44 12.35 -6.63
N PHE A 336 -2.15 11.39 -6.06
CA PHE A 336 -3.14 11.65 -4.99
C PHE A 336 -2.50 12.21 -3.70
N VAL A 337 -1.25 11.84 -3.42
CA VAL A 337 -0.57 12.31 -2.19
C VAL A 337 -0.31 13.81 -2.21
N PRO A 338 0.41 14.40 -3.21
CA PRO A 338 0.59 15.84 -3.25
C PRO A 338 -0.73 16.60 -3.43
N ALA A 339 -1.73 16.00 -4.09
CA ALA A 339 -3.02 16.65 -4.34
C ALA A 339 -3.93 16.72 -3.10
N TYR A 340 -3.93 15.67 -2.24
CA TYR A 340 -4.95 15.51 -1.19
C TYR A 340 -4.41 15.06 0.17
N ILE A 341 -3.33 14.30 0.23
CA ILE A 341 -2.90 13.58 1.44
C ILE A 341 -1.73 14.26 2.16
N ARG A 342 -0.91 15.04 1.47
CA ARG A 342 0.27 15.69 2.06
C ARG A 342 0.00 16.45 3.37
N PRO A 343 -1.09 17.23 3.51
CA PRO A 343 -1.38 17.91 4.78
C PRO A 343 -1.54 16.93 5.95
N LEU A 344 -2.17 15.77 5.73
CA LEU A 344 -2.33 14.74 6.75
C LEU A 344 -0.98 14.11 7.13
N PHE A 345 -0.11 13.88 6.16
CA PHE A 345 1.24 13.37 6.40
C PHE A 345 2.10 14.32 7.25
N CYS A 346 1.91 15.63 7.11
CA CYS A 346 2.56 16.63 7.96
C CYS A 346 2.14 16.50 9.45
N GLU A 347 0.93 15.98 9.71
CA GLU A 347 0.43 15.73 11.07
C GLU A 347 0.82 14.34 11.60
N GLY A 348 1.65 13.59 10.87
CA GLY A 348 1.94 12.20 11.16
C GLY A 348 0.73 11.28 10.99
N LYS A 349 -0.36 11.77 10.39
CA LYS A 349 -1.54 10.97 10.09
C LYS A 349 -1.26 9.98 8.97
N GLY A 350 -1.74 8.76 9.17
CA GLY A 350 -1.63 7.71 8.20
C GLY A 350 -2.32 6.44 8.68
N PRO A 351 -2.22 5.37 7.87
CA PRO A 351 -2.96 4.14 8.12
C PRO A 351 -2.52 3.46 9.42
N PHE A 352 -3.50 3.22 10.27
CA PHE A 352 -3.41 2.44 11.49
C PHE A 352 -4.37 1.27 11.37
N ARG A 353 -3.85 0.04 11.34
CA ARG A 353 -4.66 -1.16 11.12
C ARG A 353 -4.49 -2.16 12.24
N TRP A 354 -5.55 -2.93 12.51
CA TRP A 354 -5.50 -4.00 13.49
C TRP A 354 -6.33 -5.21 13.07
N ALA A 355 -5.91 -6.36 13.56
CA ALA A 355 -6.59 -7.63 13.33
C ALA A 355 -6.82 -8.37 14.65
N ALA A 356 -8.00 -8.97 14.80
CA ALA A 356 -8.37 -9.73 15.98
C ALA A 356 -7.98 -11.20 15.84
N LEU A 357 -7.03 -11.66 16.66
CA LEU A 357 -6.56 -13.06 16.64
C LEU A 357 -7.59 -14.06 17.19
N SER A 358 -8.64 -13.57 17.83
CA SER A 358 -9.81 -14.39 18.20
C SER A 358 -10.53 -14.96 17.00
N GLY A 359 -10.49 -14.24 15.86
CA GLY A 359 -11.33 -14.54 14.70
C GLY A 359 -12.80 -14.16 14.90
N ASP A 360 -13.14 -13.46 15.99
CA ASP A 360 -14.50 -13.01 16.30
C ASP A 360 -14.68 -11.53 15.90
N PRO A 361 -15.65 -11.21 15.02
CA PRO A 361 -16.01 -9.83 14.69
C PRO A 361 -16.40 -8.95 15.90
N ALA A 362 -16.81 -9.55 16.99
CA ALA A 362 -17.16 -8.82 18.21
C ALA A 362 -15.98 -8.06 18.80
N ASP A 363 -14.75 -8.59 18.68
CA ASP A 363 -13.53 -7.90 19.13
C ASP A 363 -13.26 -6.65 18.29
N ILE A 364 -13.53 -6.68 16.98
CA ILE A 364 -13.43 -5.48 16.13
C ILE A 364 -14.52 -4.46 16.51
N ALA A 365 -15.75 -4.90 16.77
CA ALA A 365 -16.79 -3.99 17.21
C ALA A 365 -16.47 -3.34 18.58
N ALA A 366 -15.79 -4.06 19.48
CA ALA A 366 -15.33 -3.52 20.76
C ALA A 366 -14.20 -2.50 20.57
N THR A 367 -13.21 -2.80 19.71
CA THR A 367 -12.11 -1.88 19.41
C THR A 367 -12.59 -0.67 18.61
N ASP A 368 -13.57 -0.80 17.71
CA ASP A 368 -14.23 0.32 17.01
C ASP A 368 -14.86 1.30 18.03
N ARG A 369 -15.58 0.80 19.05
CA ARG A 369 -16.12 1.65 20.14
C ARG A 369 -15.01 2.34 20.92
N ALA A 370 -13.93 1.63 21.24
CA ALA A 370 -12.79 2.22 21.95
C ALA A 370 -12.15 3.38 21.17
N ILE A 371 -12.05 3.28 19.84
CA ILE A 371 -11.58 4.37 18.97
C ILE A 371 -12.53 5.57 19.03
N LEU A 372 -13.84 5.35 18.97
CA LEU A 372 -14.83 6.43 19.08
C LEU A 372 -14.79 7.13 20.44
N ASP A 373 -14.58 6.37 21.51
CA ASP A 373 -14.49 6.90 22.88
C ASP A 373 -13.18 7.69 23.11
N LEU A 374 -12.08 7.27 22.48
CA LEU A 374 -10.79 7.97 22.58
C LEU A 374 -10.76 9.30 21.81
N PHE A 375 -11.50 9.38 20.70
CA PHE A 375 -11.46 10.53 19.80
C PHE A 375 -12.86 11.09 19.50
N PRO A 376 -13.60 11.51 20.53
CA PRO A 376 -15.02 11.89 20.40
C PRO A 376 -15.24 13.13 19.51
N ASP A 377 -14.26 14.02 19.41
CA ASP A 377 -14.34 15.25 18.64
C ASP A 377 -13.89 15.08 17.17
N ASN A 378 -13.53 13.86 16.74
CA ASN A 378 -13.11 13.59 15.37
C ASN A 378 -14.26 13.03 14.54
N ASP A 379 -15.10 13.94 14.01
CA ASP A 379 -16.30 13.58 13.22
C ASP A 379 -15.97 12.76 11.97
N SER A 380 -14.84 13.03 11.30
CA SER A 380 -14.40 12.28 10.11
C SER A 380 -14.08 10.83 10.47
N LEU A 381 -13.31 10.62 11.53
CA LEU A 381 -12.99 9.29 12.05
C LEU A 381 -14.26 8.55 12.50
N ALA A 382 -15.14 9.24 13.23
CA ALA A 382 -16.40 8.66 13.70
C ALA A 382 -17.30 8.24 12.53
N ARG A 383 -17.41 9.08 11.49
CA ARG A 383 -18.13 8.74 10.26
C ARG A 383 -17.54 7.50 9.59
N TRP A 384 -16.21 7.45 9.44
CA TRP A 384 -15.53 6.30 8.85
C TRP A 384 -15.78 5.01 9.63
N ILE A 385 -15.56 5.01 10.94
CA ILE A 385 -15.75 3.80 11.78
C ILE A 385 -17.17 3.27 11.68
N ARG A 386 -18.19 4.14 11.72
CA ARG A 386 -19.61 3.74 11.57
C ARG A 386 -19.87 3.13 10.20
N LEU A 387 -19.45 3.81 9.12
CA LEU A 387 -19.60 3.29 7.76
C LEU A 387 -18.87 1.97 7.54
N ALA A 388 -17.67 1.83 8.12
CA ALA A 388 -16.91 0.59 8.03
C ALA A 388 -17.62 -0.56 8.76
N GLY A 389 -18.20 -0.31 9.93
CA GLY A 389 -19.01 -1.30 10.65
C GLY A 389 -20.21 -1.81 9.87
N GLU A 390 -20.85 -0.93 9.07
CA GLU A 390 -22.04 -1.27 8.29
C GLU A 390 -21.72 -1.87 6.91
N ARG A 391 -20.68 -1.40 6.25
CA ARG A 391 -20.43 -1.62 4.82
C ARG A 391 -19.30 -2.60 4.52
N VAL A 392 -18.30 -2.72 5.43
CA VAL A 392 -17.10 -3.50 5.16
C VAL A 392 -17.24 -4.93 5.64
N ALA A 393 -17.22 -5.88 4.70
CA ALA A 393 -17.16 -7.30 5.00
C ALA A 393 -15.72 -7.72 5.32
N PHE A 394 -15.54 -8.52 6.37
CA PHE A 394 -14.23 -9.05 6.73
C PHE A 394 -13.75 -10.11 5.74
N GLN A 395 -12.44 -10.12 5.51
CA GLN A 395 -11.73 -11.13 4.73
C GLN A 395 -10.68 -11.79 5.63
N GLY A 396 -10.74 -13.11 5.79
CA GLY A 396 -9.85 -13.84 6.71
C GLY A 396 -10.11 -13.52 8.19
N LEU A 397 -9.08 -13.14 8.93
CA LEU A 397 -9.23 -12.64 10.29
C LEU A 397 -9.96 -11.29 10.29
N PRO A 398 -10.93 -11.08 11.22
CA PRO A 398 -11.57 -9.78 11.35
C PRO A 398 -10.55 -8.69 11.60
N ALA A 399 -10.64 -7.60 10.84
CA ALA A 399 -9.67 -6.53 10.90
C ALA A 399 -10.33 -5.17 10.62
N ARG A 400 -9.67 -4.10 11.03
CA ARG A 400 -10.07 -2.72 10.79
C ARG A 400 -8.86 -1.87 10.46
N ILE A 401 -9.11 -0.77 9.77
CA ILE A 401 -8.14 0.29 9.53
C ILE A 401 -8.81 1.64 9.79
N CYS A 402 -8.05 2.59 10.34
CA CYS A 402 -8.41 4.00 10.36
C CYS A 402 -7.15 4.84 10.22
N TRP A 403 -7.28 6.15 10.07
CA TRP A 403 -6.14 7.05 10.03
C TRP A 403 -6.01 7.79 11.36
N LEU A 404 -4.86 7.61 11.98
CA LEU A 404 -4.49 8.26 13.24
C LEU A 404 -3.15 8.99 13.08
N GLY A 405 -3.01 10.11 13.78
CA GLY A 405 -1.84 10.98 13.76
C GLY A 405 -0.80 10.65 14.84
N TYR A 406 0.18 11.52 14.93
CA TYR A 406 1.17 11.52 16.00
C TYR A 406 0.50 11.81 17.36
N GLY A 407 0.75 10.95 18.35
CA GLY A 407 0.13 11.02 19.68
C GLY A 407 -1.33 10.53 19.74
N GLU A 408 -1.79 9.80 18.71
CA GLU A 408 -3.10 9.15 18.67
C GLU A 408 -2.96 7.63 18.57
N ARG A 409 -1.94 7.13 17.83
CA ARG A 409 -1.73 5.69 17.60
C ARG A 409 -1.31 4.95 18.86
N ASP A 410 -0.47 5.56 19.67
CA ASP A 410 -0.02 5.03 20.97
C ASP A 410 -1.19 4.92 21.95
N LEU A 411 -2.05 5.94 22.03
CA LEU A 411 -3.27 5.90 22.85
C LEU A 411 -4.20 4.75 22.43
N ALA A 412 -4.43 4.59 21.14
CA ALA A 412 -5.26 3.49 20.61
C ALA A 412 -4.64 2.12 20.91
N GLY A 413 -3.33 1.97 20.67
CA GLY A 413 -2.63 0.71 20.92
C GLY A 413 -2.57 0.34 22.40
N LEU A 414 -2.32 1.30 23.29
CA LEU A 414 -2.36 1.11 24.74
C LEU A 414 -3.75 0.72 25.23
N ARG A 415 -4.81 1.36 24.69
CA ARG A 415 -6.20 1.00 25.02
C ARG A 415 -6.52 -0.43 24.60
N PHE A 416 -6.10 -0.86 23.40
CA PHE A 416 -6.30 -2.24 22.96
C PHE A 416 -5.56 -3.23 23.86
N ASN A 417 -4.32 -2.92 24.26
CA ASN A 417 -3.56 -3.76 25.19
C ASN A 417 -4.23 -3.87 26.57
N GLU A 418 -4.78 -2.76 27.08
CA GLU A 418 -5.55 -2.75 28.33
C GLU A 418 -6.83 -3.61 28.21
N MET A 419 -7.56 -3.52 27.10
CA MET A 419 -8.77 -4.32 26.86
C MET A 419 -8.45 -5.82 26.84
N VAL A 420 -7.31 -6.22 26.26
CA VAL A 420 -6.85 -7.62 26.31
C VAL A 420 -6.52 -8.02 27.75
N ALA A 421 -5.76 -7.19 28.49
CA ALA A 421 -5.39 -7.46 29.87
C ALA A 421 -6.61 -7.62 30.80
N ARG A 422 -7.69 -6.89 30.53
CA ARG A 422 -8.95 -6.95 31.30
C ARG A 422 -9.91 -8.04 30.84
N GLY A 423 -9.60 -8.76 29.76
CA GLY A 423 -10.52 -9.76 29.20
C GLY A 423 -11.74 -9.15 28.51
N GLU A 424 -11.68 -7.87 28.13
CA GLU A 424 -12.72 -7.20 27.32
C GLU A 424 -12.69 -7.68 25.86
N LEU A 425 -11.54 -8.23 25.41
CA LEU A 425 -11.33 -8.88 24.12
C LEU A 425 -11.01 -10.35 24.32
N GLN A 426 -11.44 -11.18 23.37
CA GLN A 426 -11.33 -12.64 23.48
C GLN A 426 -9.90 -13.15 23.19
N ALA A 427 -9.07 -12.39 22.47
CA ALA A 427 -7.67 -12.73 22.19
C ALA A 427 -6.87 -11.46 21.86
N PRO A 428 -5.53 -11.53 21.76
CA PRO A 428 -4.68 -10.42 21.38
C PRO A 428 -5.04 -9.78 20.04
N ILE A 429 -4.62 -8.51 19.93
CA ILE A 429 -4.77 -7.70 18.73
C ILE A 429 -3.40 -7.49 18.09
N VAL A 430 -3.30 -7.78 16.80
CA VAL A 430 -2.16 -7.40 15.97
C VAL A 430 -2.37 -5.97 15.48
N ILE A 431 -1.39 -5.10 15.71
CA ILE A 431 -1.44 -3.69 15.30
C ILE A 431 -0.30 -3.44 14.32
N GLY A 432 -0.63 -2.91 13.16
CA GLY A 432 0.34 -2.53 12.16
C GLY A 432 -0.14 -1.34 11.35
N ARG A 433 0.49 -1.12 10.20
CA ARG A 433 0.09 -0.07 9.27
C ARG A 433 0.38 -0.47 7.83
N ASP A 434 -0.16 0.29 6.90
CA ASP A 434 0.28 0.22 5.52
C ASP A 434 1.70 0.76 5.39
N HIS A 435 2.47 0.25 4.44
CA HIS A 435 3.81 0.75 4.14
C HIS A 435 3.80 2.14 3.46
N LEU A 436 2.62 2.61 3.08
CA LEU A 436 2.38 3.96 2.53
C LEU A 436 2.27 5.04 3.61
N ASP A 437 2.90 4.86 4.75
CA ASP A 437 2.81 5.78 5.88
C ASP A 437 3.75 6.98 5.71
N CYS A 438 3.41 8.06 6.40
CA CYS A 438 4.01 9.39 6.26
C CYS A 438 5.54 9.47 6.43
N GLY A 439 6.15 8.57 7.20
CA GLY A 439 7.58 8.58 7.51
C GLY A 439 8.36 7.34 7.08
N SER A 440 7.74 6.41 6.37
CA SER A 440 8.29 5.06 6.15
C SER A 440 8.64 4.74 4.71
N VAL A 441 8.59 5.70 3.80
CA VAL A 441 8.67 5.45 2.37
C VAL A 441 9.48 6.51 1.64
N ALA A 442 10.19 6.11 0.58
CA ALA A 442 10.69 6.97 -0.48
C ALA A 442 10.14 6.44 -1.80
N SER A 443 9.27 7.22 -2.44
CA SER A 443 8.54 6.84 -3.64
C SER A 443 8.18 8.10 -4.44
N PRO A 444 9.07 8.56 -5.35
CA PRO A 444 8.92 9.84 -6.07
C PRO A 444 7.68 9.93 -6.94
N TYR A 445 7.09 8.81 -7.33
CA TYR A 445 5.85 8.79 -8.13
C TYR A 445 4.59 8.56 -7.30
N ARG A 446 4.69 8.60 -5.95
CA ARG A 446 3.53 8.37 -5.07
C ARG A 446 3.61 9.13 -3.75
N GLU A 447 4.13 8.53 -2.66
CA GLU A 447 4.04 9.12 -1.31
C GLU A 447 4.96 10.32 -1.12
N THR A 448 6.10 10.33 -1.80
CA THR A 448 7.07 11.44 -1.71
C THR A 448 7.13 12.30 -2.96
N GLU A 449 6.14 12.17 -3.85
CA GLU A 449 6.01 13.03 -5.02
C GLU A 449 5.87 14.50 -4.60
N GLY A 450 6.72 15.36 -5.14
CA GLY A 450 6.65 16.79 -4.94
C GLY A 450 6.94 17.24 -3.50
N MET A 451 7.91 16.65 -2.84
CA MET A 451 8.42 17.17 -1.56
C MET A 451 8.92 18.61 -1.75
N ARG A 452 8.61 19.49 -0.78
CA ARG A 452 8.88 20.93 -0.89
C ARG A 452 10.36 21.26 -1.13
N ASP A 453 11.25 20.45 -0.58
CA ASP A 453 12.70 20.59 -0.68
C ASP A 453 13.34 19.79 -1.81
N GLY A 454 12.54 19.02 -2.58
CA GLY A 454 13.02 18.14 -3.65
C GLY A 454 13.59 16.80 -3.18
N SER A 455 13.37 16.42 -1.92
CA SER A 455 13.89 15.18 -1.32
C SER A 455 13.09 13.92 -1.67
N ASP A 456 12.36 13.93 -2.78
CA ASP A 456 11.42 12.87 -3.19
C ASP A 456 12.06 11.47 -3.20
N ALA A 457 13.31 11.36 -3.64
CA ALA A 457 14.01 10.10 -3.83
C ALA A 457 14.97 9.71 -2.68
N ILE A 458 14.99 10.48 -1.57
CA ILE A 458 15.90 10.19 -0.45
C ILE A 458 15.41 8.97 0.32
N ALA A 459 16.13 7.86 0.18
CA ALA A 459 15.77 6.57 0.79
C ALA A 459 16.26 6.39 2.24
N ASP A 460 17.03 7.32 2.79
CA ASP A 460 17.46 7.28 4.20
C ASP A 460 16.26 7.23 5.17
N TRP A 461 15.16 7.89 4.83
CA TRP A 461 13.96 7.96 5.65
C TRP A 461 13.33 6.60 5.95
N PRO A 462 13.00 5.73 4.98
CA PRO A 462 12.49 4.39 5.28
C PRO A 462 13.53 3.50 5.97
N LEU A 463 14.83 3.67 5.71
CA LEU A 463 15.89 2.95 6.41
C LEU A 463 15.92 3.34 7.90
N LEU A 464 15.93 4.65 8.19
CA LEU A 464 15.85 5.17 9.57
C LEU A 464 14.56 4.74 10.26
N ASN A 465 13.43 4.70 9.54
CA ASN A 465 12.17 4.22 10.10
C ASN A 465 12.26 2.75 10.52
N ALA A 466 12.82 1.86 9.69
CA ALA A 466 13.01 0.45 10.04
C ALA A 466 13.94 0.28 11.24
N LEU A 467 15.06 1.02 11.27
CA LEU A 467 16.02 1.00 12.38
C LEU A 467 15.39 1.49 13.69
N LEU A 468 14.64 2.60 13.63
CA LEU A 468 13.96 3.17 14.80
C LEU A 468 12.89 2.23 15.35
N ASN A 469 12.07 1.62 14.49
CA ASN A 469 11.07 0.65 14.91
C ASN A 469 11.68 -0.60 15.53
N THR A 470 12.84 -1.05 15.01
CA THR A 470 13.63 -2.13 15.60
C THR A 470 14.11 -1.75 17.00
N ALA A 471 14.69 -0.56 17.15
CA ALA A 471 15.17 -0.05 18.45
C ALA A 471 14.02 0.21 19.44
N SER A 472 12.83 0.52 18.97
CA SER A 472 11.63 0.76 19.79
C SER A 472 10.96 -0.51 20.29
N GLY A 473 11.30 -1.68 19.74
CA GLY A 473 10.78 -2.97 20.19
C GLY A 473 9.56 -3.48 19.46
N ALA A 474 9.36 -3.12 18.19
CA ALA A 474 8.31 -3.71 17.35
C ALA A 474 8.39 -5.24 17.32
N SER A 475 7.27 -5.92 17.21
CA SER A 475 7.22 -7.40 17.20
C SER A 475 7.87 -7.99 15.94
N TRP A 476 7.66 -7.35 14.80
CA TRP A 476 8.46 -7.56 13.59
C TRP A 476 8.57 -6.30 12.74
N VAL A 477 9.68 -6.20 12.01
CA VAL A 477 10.03 -5.05 11.17
C VAL A 477 10.44 -5.54 9.78
N SER A 478 10.10 -4.77 8.77
CA SER A 478 10.39 -5.12 7.38
C SER A 478 10.90 -3.93 6.58
N LEU A 479 11.77 -4.21 5.61
CA LEU A 479 12.25 -3.26 4.62
C LEU A 479 12.06 -3.86 3.23
N HIS A 480 11.46 -3.10 2.32
CA HIS A 480 11.10 -3.57 1.00
C HIS A 480 11.51 -2.59 -0.09
N HIS A 481 11.67 -3.12 -1.29
CA HIS A 481 11.92 -2.37 -2.51
C HIS A 481 10.84 -2.67 -3.55
N GLY A 482 10.42 -1.67 -4.28
CA GLY A 482 9.59 -1.79 -5.47
C GLY A 482 8.10 -1.87 -5.25
N GLY A 483 7.61 -1.87 -4.01
CA GLY A 483 6.18 -2.00 -3.72
C GLY A 483 5.33 -0.85 -4.23
N GLY A 484 4.19 -1.18 -4.85
CA GLY A 484 3.19 -0.23 -5.32
C GLY A 484 3.49 0.45 -6.64
N VAL A 485 4.75 0.86 -6.89
CA VAL A 485 5.17 1.59 -8.09
C VAL A 485 6.21 0.85 -8.93
N GLY A 486 6.67 -0.31 -8.49
CA GLY A 486 7.60 -1.18 -9.24
C GLY A 486 9.06 -1.09 -8.81
N ILE A 487 9.84 -2.08 -9.24
CA ILE A 487 11.26 -2.20 -8.96
C ILE A 487 12.01 -0.95 -9.44
N GLY A 488 12.93 -0.44 -8.63
CA GLY A 488 13.72 0.77 -8.88
C GLY A 488 13.03 2.08 -8.50
N ARG A 489 11.78 2.06 -8.01
CA ARG A 489 10.97 3.27 -7.85
C ARG A 489 10.47 3.54 -6.42
N SER A 490 10.69 2.63 -5.48
CA SER A 490 10.37 2.87 -4.07
C SER A 490 11.18 2.01 -3.12
N ILE A 491 11.43 2.55 -1.93
CA ILE A 491 11.87 1.81 -0.75
C ILE A 491 10.91 2.17 0.38
N HIS A 492 10.47 1.18 1.14
CA HIS A 492 9.52 1.40 2.22
C HIS A 492 9.71 0.41 3.37
N ALA A 493 9.35 0.84 4.56
CA ALA A 493 9.45 0.06 5.79
C ALA A 493 8.07 -0.23 6.39
N GLY A 494 7.97 -1.37 7.06
CA GLY A 494 6.81 -1.80 7.83
C GLY A 494 7.18 -2.15 9.26
N GLN A 495 6.23 -2.00 10.17
CA GLN A 495 6.33 -2.44 11.55
C GLN A 495 5.00 -3.03 12.02
N VAL A 496 5.09 -3.94 12.98
CA VAL A 496 3.92 -4.55 13.63
C VAL A 496 4.18 -4.73 15.12
N CYS A 497 3.16 -4.41 15.91
CA CYS A 497 3.11 -4.64 17.36
C CYS A 497 2.01 -5.66 17.69
N VAL A 498 2.14 -6.31 18.83
CA VAL A 498 1.11 -7.22 19.39
C VAL A 498 0.65 -6.69 20.72
N ALA A 499 -0.63 -6.39 20.83
CA ALA A 499 -1.31 -6.05 22.08
C ALA A 499 -1.78 -7.36 22.74
N ASP A 500 -0.95 -7.94 23.59
CA ASP A 500 -1.20 -9.23 24.25
C ASP A 500 -1.63 -9.11 25.73
N GLY A 501 -1.83 -7.88 26.20
CA GLY A 501 -2.25 -7.57 27.56
C GLY A 501 -1.11 -7.48 28.57
N THR A 502 0.14 -7.74 28.17
CA THR A 502 1.30 -7.70 29.09
C THR A 502 1.84 -6.29 29.28
N PRO A 503 2.51 -6.01 30.43
CA PRO A 503 3.21 -4.74 30.66
C PRO A 503 4.34 -4.50 29.66
N LEU A 504 5.02 -5.56 29.18
CA LEU A 504 6.07 -5.43 28.17
C LEU A 504 5.49 -4.99 26.82
N ALA A 505 4.36 -5.58 26.42
CA ALA A 505 3.65 -5.16 25.21
C ALA A 505 3.21 -3.68 25.29
N ALA A 506 2.69 -3.22 26.44
CA ALA A 506 2.33 -1.83 26.64
C ALA A 506 3.51 -0.88 26.39
N GLN A 507 4.68 -1.17 26.98
CA GLN A 507 5.88 -0.35 26.81
C GLN A 507 6.40 -0.32 25.37
N LYS A 508 6.36 -1.46 24.67
CA LYS A 508 6.73 -1.56 23.24
C LYS A 508 5.77 -0.79 22.35
N ILE A 509 4.47 -0.95 22.56
CA ILE A 509 3.39 -0.28 21.85
C ILE A 509 3.53 1.24 21.99
N GLU A 510 3.70 1.74 23.23
CA GLU A 510 3.89 3.17 23.46
C GLU A 510 5.04 3.73 22.63
N ARG A 511 6.21 3.10 22.67
CA ARG A 511 7.41 3.57 21.94
C ARG A 511 7.26 3.47 20.42
N VAL A 512 6.84 2.32 19.92
CA VAL A 512 6.73 2.10 18.47
C VAL A 512 5.66 2.99 17.88
N LEU A 513 4.47 3.05 18.48
CA LEU A 513 3.35 3.82 17.95
C LEU A 513 3.45 5.34 18.17
N THR A 514 4.40 5.79 19.00
CA THR A 514 4.83 7.19 19.07
C THR A 514 5.90 7.48 18.04
N ASN A 515 6.97 6.67 17.99
CA ASN A 515 8.16 6.96 17.19
C ASN A 515 7.89 6.80 15.68
N ASP A 516 7.12 5.79 15.30
CA ASP A 516 6.81 5.49 13.89
C ASP A 516 6.10 6.66 13.18
N PRO A 517 4.95 7.19 13.64
CA PRO A 517 4.34 8.38 13.04
C PRO A 517 5.18 9.66 13.25
N GLY A 518 5.98 9.72 14.31
CA GLY A 518 6.94 10.80 14.55
C GLY A 518 7.94 10.97 13.41
N MET A 519 8.34 9.88 12.75
CA MET A 519 9.18 9.94 11.54
C MET A 519 8.52 10.75 10.41
N GLY A 520 7.20 10.68 10.26
CA GLY A 520 6.46 11.50 9.31
C GLY A 520 6.52 12.98 9.64
N VAL A 521 6.34 13.32 10.92
CA VAL A 521 6.43 14.71 11.38
C VAL A 521 7.83 15.28 11.14
N ILE A 522 8.88 14.61 11.62
CA ILE A 522 10.26 15.13 11.49
C ILE A 522 10.70 15.24 10.02
N ARG A 523 10.34 14.30 9.17
CA ARG A 523 10.62 14.35 7.74
C ARG A 523 10.01 15.56 7.06
N HIS A 524 8.74 15.88 7.39
CA HIS A 524 8.06 17.03 6.81
C HIS A 524 8.54 18.36 7.43
N VAL A 525 8.98 18.36 8.69
CA VAL A 525 9.68 19.52 9.28
C VAL A 525 10.99 19.79 8.52
N ASP A 526 11.79 18.75 8.29
CA ASP A 526 13.06 18.85 7.57
C ASP A 526 12.87 19.37 6.13
N ALA A 527 11.79 18.94 5.48
CA ALA A 527 11.40 19.43 4.15
C ALA A 527 10.74 20.83 4.15
N GLY A 528 10.63 21.49 5.30
CA GLY A 528 10.19 22.88 5.41
C GLY A 528 8.67 23.09 5.41
N TYR A 529 7.87 22.08 5.81
CA TYR A 529 6.42 22.25 5.95
C TYR A 529 6.07 22.88 7.31
N GLU A 530 5.46 24.07 7.30
CA GLU A 530 5.11 24.83 8.50
C GLU A 530 4.06 24.09 9.37
N SER A 531 3.12 23.39 8.74
CA SER A 531 2.11 22.58 9.46
C SER A 531 2.76 21.45 10.28
N ALA A 532 3.80 20.83 9.74
CA ALA A 532 4.57 19.80 10.47
C ALA A 532 5.37 20.42 11.63
N ALA A 533 5.95 21.60 11.43
CA ALA A 533 6.65 22.32 12.50
C ALA A 533 5.70 22.68 13.65
N SER A 534 4.48 23.15 13.33
CA SER A 534 3.45 23.44 14.32
C SER A 534 3.02 22.20 15.11
N VAL A 535 2.90 21.06 14.45
CA VAL A 535 2.60 19.77 15.13
C VAL A 535 3.77 19.35 16.01
N ALA A 536 5.00 19.46 15.52
CA ALA A 536 6.19 19.12 16.29
C ALA A 536 6.28 19.95 17.58
N GLU A 537 6.04 21.27 17.50
CA GLU A 537 6.00 22.17 18.64
C GLU A 537 4.86 21.80 19.63
N ALA A 538 3.63 21.67 19.12
CA ALA A 538 2.45 21.39 19.93
C ALA A 538 2.51 20.03 20.65
N ARG A 539 3.21 19.05 20.07
CA ARG A 539 3.36 17.69 20.60
C ARG A 539 4.71 17.42 21.26
N GLY A 540 5.58 18.44 21.36
CA GLY A 540 6.89 18.32 22.01
C GLY A 540 7.88 17.42 21.27
N VAL A 541 7.78 17.30 19.95
CA VAL A 541 8.75 16.57 19.14
C VAL A 541 10.05 17.34 19.10
N ARG A 542 11.12 16.73 19.56
CA ARG A 542 12.43 17.35 19.59
C ARG A 542 13.06 17.40 18.21
N ILE A 543 13.23 18.61 17.66
CA ILE A 543 13.86 18.88 16.37
C ILE A 543 15.18 19.63 16.62
N PRO A 544 16.34 18.96 16.58
CA PRO A 544 17.63 19.58 16.94
C PRO A 544 17.97 20.82 16.10
N MET A 545 17.62 20.86 14.83
CA MET A 545 17.87 21.99 13.93
C MET A 545 16.96 23.20 14.21
N SER A 546 15.85 23.02 14.95
CA SER A 546 14.95 24.08 15.38
C SER A 546 15.28 24.58 16.79
N GLU A 547 16.09 23.85 17.56
CA GLU A 547 16.57 24.29 18.87
C GLU A 547 17.55 25.45 18.65
N SER A 548 17.27 26.62 19.24
CA SER A 548 18.18 27.79 19.21
C SER A 548 19.44 27.44 20.02
N GLY A 549 20.43 26.85 19.36
CA GLY A 549 21.80 26.81 19.88
C GLY A 549 22.40 28.22 19.89
N PRO A 550 23.52 28.48 20.63
CA PRO A 550 24.23 29.74 20.54
C PRO A 550 24.50 30.02 19.04
N ALA A 551 24.02 31.18 18.57
CA ALA A 551 24.06 31.56 17.16
C ALA A 551 25.46 31.30 16.56
N SER A 552 25.59 30.24 15.76
CA SER A 552 26.78 30.07 14.95
C SER A 552 26.72 31.13 13.85
N SER A 553 27.61 32.12 13.92
CA SER A 553 27.83 33.11 12.87
C SER A 553 28.53 32.43 11.67
N GLY A 554 27.87 31.48 11.07
CA GLY A 554 28.28 30.89 9.78
C GLY A 554 27.63 31.66 8.63
N PRO A 555 28.26 31.77 7.47
CA PRO A 555 27.68 32.43 6.32
C PRO A 555 26.39 31.77 5.91
N LYS A 556 25.34 32.59 5.73
CA LYS A 556 24.06 32.10 5.17
C LYS A 556 24.36 31.51 3.79
N SER A 557 24.13 30.22 3.64
CA SER A 557 24.14 29.58 2.32
C SER A 557 23.08 30.26 1.46
N GLU A 558 23.48 30.89 0.39
CA GLU A 558 22.54 31.35 -0.64
C GLU A 558 21.75 30.12 -1.14
N ARG A 559 20.43 30.24 -1.15
CA ARG A 559 19.56 29.22 -1.74
C ARG A 559 19.93 29.09 -3.21
N ILE A 560 20.48 27.95 -3.57
CA ILE A 560 20.61 27.57 -4.97
C ILE A 560 19.18 27.24 -5.44
N GLU A 561 18.62 28.08 -6.29
CA GLU A 561 17.39 27.73 -6.99
C GLU A 561 17.64 26.46 -7.82
N PRO A 562 16.78 25.44 -7.74
CA PRO A 562 16.95 24.24 -8.53
C PRO A 562 16.80 24.61 -10.01
N THR A 563 17.90 24.59 -10.75
CA THR A 563 17.85 24.56 -12.20
C THR A 563 17.12 23.30 -12.62
N ARG A 564 15.96 23.45 -13.26
CA ARG A 564 15.30 22.36 -13.99
C ARG A 564 16.31 21.79 -14.96
N GLN A 565 16.83 20.60 -14.69
CA GLN A 565 17.56 19.83 -15.70
C GLN A 565 16.52 19.29 -16.67
N ASP A 566 16.42 19.94 -17.81
CA ASP A 566 15.82 19.35 -19.00
C ASP A 566 16.56 18.07 -19.34
N GLY A 567 15.79 17.01 -19.50
CA GLY A 567 16.10 15.69 -20.01
C GLY A 567 17.56 15.34 -20.30
N ALA A 568 18.27 14.83 -19.31
CA ALA A 568 19.51 14.11 -19.58
C ALA A 568 19.15 12.73 -20.14
N SER A 569 19.37 12.54 -21.44
CA SER A 569 19.39 11.24 -22.08
C SER A 569 20.37 10.34 -21.34
N VAL A 570 19.85 9.26 -20.76
CA VAL A 570 20.71 8.20 -20.21
C VAL A 570 21.44 7.56 -21.38
N ALA A 571 22.71 7.93 -21.54
CA ALA A 571 23.60 7.28 -22.50
C ALA A 571 23.73 5.79 -22.13
N ARG A 572 23.34 4.93 -23.05
CA ARG A 572 23.54 3.49 -22.95
C ARG A 572 25.06 3.22 -22.87
N SER A 573 25.54 2.67 -21.75
CA SER A 573 26.86 2.05 -21.69
C SER A 573 26.89 0.82 -22.61
N PRO A 574 27.95 0.63 -23.37
CA PRO A 574 28.05 -0.48 -24.30
C PRO A 574 28.15 -1.81 -23.56
N ALA A 575 27.42 -2.81 -24.05
CA ALA A 575 27.48 -4.18 -23.61
C ALA A 575 28.92 -4.69 -23.65
N ARG A 576 29.39 -5.23 -22.55
CA ARG A 576 30.66 -5.99 -22.53
C ARG A 576 30.42 -7.31 -23.26
N ALA A 577 31.27 -7.55 -24.26
CA ALA A 577 31.34 -8.76 -25.03
C ALA A 577 31.63 -9.99 -24.15
N ASP A 578 31.06 -11.11 -24.57
CA ASP A 578 31.28 -12.46 -24.07
C ASP A 578 32.77 -12.76 -23.81
N ALA A 579 33.03 -13.22 -22.60
CA ALA A 579 34.24 -14.02 -22.33
C ALA A 579 33.76 -15.42 -21.92
N SER A 580 33.57 -16.26 -22.91
CA SER A 580 33.54 -17.71 -22.75
C SER A 580 34.96 -18.17 -22.36
N ALA A 581 35.15 -18.55 -21.10
CA ALA A 581 36.31 -19.28 -20.66
C ALA A 581 35.89 -20.71 -20.38
N GLU A 582 36.40 -21.61 -21.22
CA GLU A 582 36.42 -23.06 -21.02
C GLU A 582 37.07 -23.38 -19.66
N ILE A 583 36.37 -24.15 -18.84
CA ILE A 583 36.97 -24.85 -17.70
C ILE A 583 37.08 -26.32 -18.13
N SER A 584 38.32 -26.72 -18.45
CA SER A 584 38.72 -28.11 -18.61
C SER A 584 38.76 -28.83 -17.27
N GLU A 585 38.28 -30.05 -17.27
CA GLU A 585 38.36 -31.03 -16.18
C GLU A 585 39.80 -31.28 -15.69
N SER A 586 39.97 -31.29 -14.38
CA SER A 586 40.82 -32.21 -13.64
C SER A 586 40.46 -32.22 -12.16
#